data_d948a2bd9cbccf0eb690d94a59b20f08
#
_entry.id   d948a2bd9cbccf0eb690d94a59b20f08
#
_cell.length_a   1.000
_cell.length_b   1.000
_cell.length_c   1.000
_cell.angle_alpha   90.00
_cell.angle_beta   90.00
_cell.angle_gamma   90.00
#
_symmetry.space_group_name_H-M   'P 1'
#
loop_
_entity.id
_entity.type
_entity.pdbx_description
1 polymer ?
#
loop_
_entity_poly.entity_id
_entity_poly.type
_entity_poly.pdbx_seq_one_letter_code
_entity_poly.pdbx_strand_id
1 'polypeptide(L)'
;MRAIIQRVQQARVDVHSTTVGKIDAGLLVLLGVHQSDTQENVRFLAEKIVNLRIFPDAEGKMNLSLLDNIQAESESQGASHAPAEGHREEAIPRWGMLVVSQFTLYGDCRKGRRPSFVEAAPPVLAKELYEHFCREVGEKGVPVQTGIFQADMQVYLCNDGPVTLIVEG
;
A
#
# COMPACT_ATOMS: atom_id res chain seq x y z
N MET A 1 1.19 5.66 -13.73
CA MET A 1 1.57 4.73 -12.63
C MET A 1 0.70 3.48 -12.68
N ARG A 2 1.21 2.37 -12.15
CA ARG A 2 0.44 1.12 -12.05
C ARG A 2 0.56 0.56 -10.63
N ALA A 3 -0.56 0.22 -10.01
CA ALA A 3 -0.61 -0.41 -8.70
C ALA A 3 -1.32 -1.77 -8.79
N ILE A 4 -0.72 -2.80 -8.18
CA ILE A 4 -1.41 -4.03 -7.83
C ILE A 4 -1.79 -3.92 -6.37
N ILE A 5 -3.08 -4.00 -6.10
CA ILE A 5 -3.66 -3.83 -4.77
C ILE A 5 -4.19 -5.17 -4.31
N GLN A 6 -3.83 -5.58 -3.10
CA GLN A 6 -4.36 -6.76 -2.45
C GLN A 6 -4.94 -6.37 -1.09
N ARG A 7 -6.23 -6.70 -0.87
CA ARG A 7 -6.83 -6.60 0.46
C ARG A 7 -6.23 -7.70 1.34
N VAL A 8 -5.73 -7.33 2.50
CA VAL A 8 -4.99 -8.26 3.37
C VAL A 8 -5.52 -8.27 4.79
N GLN A 9 -5.41 -9.43 5.45
CA GLN A 9 -5.58 -9.58 6.89
C GLN A 9 -4.30 -9.23 7.64
N GLN A 10 -3.16 -9.42 7.00
CA GLN A 10 -1.84 -9.01 7.46
C GLN A 10 -0.86 -8.99 6.27
N ALA A 11 0.13 -8.11 6.32
CA ALA A 11 1.26 -8.12 5.40
C ALA A 11 2.52 -7.59 6.05
N ARG A 12 3.70 -8.09 5.62
CA ARG A 12 5.00 -7.58 6.04
C ARG A 12 6.03 -7.70 4.93
N VAL A 13 7.05 -6.88 5.04
CA VAL A 13 8.25 -6.92 4.19
C VAL A 13 9.46 -7.17 5.05
N ASP A 14 10.23 -8.19 4.69
CA ASP A 14 11.52 -8.49 5.30
C ASP A 14 12.66 -8.16 4.31
N VAL A 15 13.73 -7.54 4.82
CA VAL A 15 14.99 -7.27 4.11
C VAL A 15 16.11 -7.84 4.98
N HIS A 16 16.95 -8.71 4.42
CA HIS A 16 18.01 -9.41 5.16
C HIS A 16 17.50 -10.05 6.48
N SER A 17 16.35 -10.73 6.41
CA SER A 17 15.67 -11.38 7.54
C SER A 17 15.21 -10.44 8.66
N THR A 18 15.18 -9.14 8.40
CA THR A 18 14.64 -8.13 9.32
C THR A 18 13.35 -7.55 8.75
N THR A 19 12.28 -7.54 9.54
CA THR A 19 11.02 -6.88 9.15
C THR A 19 11.21 -5.38 9.15
N VAL A 20 10.99 -4.76 7.98
CA VAL A 20 11.16 -3.30 7.76
C VAL A 20 9.83 -2.55 7.65
N GLY A 21 8.75 -3.27 7.36
CA GLY A 21 7.40 -2.72 7.30
C GLY A 21 6.38 -3.81 7.55
N LYS A 22 5.34 -3.48 8.31
CA LYS A 22 4.27 -4.43 8.68
C LYS A 22 2.95 -3.69 8.90
N ILE A 23 1.86 -4.31 8.45
CA ILE A 23 0.49 -3.92 8.79
C ILE A 23 -0.29 -5.17 9.23
N ASP A 24 -1.34 -4.95 10.00
CA ASP A 24 -2.36 -5.97 10.23
C ASP A 24 -3.37 -5.95 9.06
N ALA A 25 -4.59 -5.51 9.23
CA ALA A 25 -5.55 -5.45 8.12
C ALA A 25 -5.33 -4.22 7.22
N GLY A 26 -5.73 -4.29 5.98
CA GLY A 26 -5.65 -3.16 5.06
C GLY A 26 -5.30 -3.53 3.63
N LEU A 27 -4.40 -2.75 3.02
CA LEU A 27 -3.99 -2.93 1.63
C LEU A 27 -2.47 -3.12 1.51
N LEU A 28 -2.07 -4.20 0.85
CA LEU A 28 -0.73 -4.28 0.24
C LEU A 28 -0.81 -3.69 -1.15
N VAL A 29 0.09 -2.74 -1.45
CA VAL A 29 0.18 -2.05 -2.74
C VAL A 29 1.56 -2.27 -3.34
N LEU A 30 1.64 -3.03 -4.44
CA LEU A 30 2.84 -3.10 -5.28
C LEU A 30 2.77 -1.95 -6.28
N LEU A 31 3.69 -0.99 -6.21
CA LEU A 31 3.64 0.26 -6.97
C LEU A 31 4.76 0.34 -8.02
N GLY A 32 4.38 0.37 -9.29
CA GLY A 32 5.25 0.63 -10.42
C GLY A 32 5.13 2.08 -10.90
N VAL A 33 6.25 2.67 -11.30
CA VAL A 33 6.33 4.01 -11.87
C VAL A 33 6.77 3.90 -13.33
N HIS A 34 6.03 4.54 -14.23
CA HIS A 34 6.36 4.65 -15.65
C HIS A 34 7.25 5.87 -15.90
N GLN A 35 8.06 5.81 -16.95
CA GLN A 35 8.97 6.92 -17.29
C GLN A 35 8.30 8.27 -17.62
N SER A 36 7.00 8.25 -17.99
CA SER A 36 6.20 9.45 -18.28
C SER A 36 5.31 9.89 -17.12
N ASP A 37 5.36 9.21 -15.98
CA ASP A 37 4.53 9.56 -14.83
C ASP A 37 4.93 10.90 -14.22
N THR A 38 3.94 11.58 -13.69
CA THR A 38 4.03 12.89 -13.05
C THR A 38 3.42 12.87 -11.66
N GLN A 39 3.52 13.97 -10.94
CA GLN A 39 2.86 14.16 -9.65
C GLN A 39 1.31 14.08 -9.75
N GLU A 40 0.72 14.38 -10.91
CA GLU A 40 -0.73 14.26 -11.11
C GLU A 40 -1.16 12.78 -11.06
N ASN A 41 -0.36 11.88 -11.67
CA ASN A 41 -0.60 10.43 -11.59
C ASN A 41 -0.52 9.93 -10.15
N VAL A 42 0.41 10.47 -9.35
CA VAL A 42 0.54 10.16 -7.91
C VAL A 42 -0.73 10.54 -7.16
N ARG A 43 -1.18 11.80 -7.28
CA ARG A 43 -2.39 12.29 -6.59
C ARG A 43 -3.63 11.51 -6.99
N PHE A 44 -3.79 11.28 -8.29
CA PHE A 44 -4.92 10.48 -8.80
C PHE A 44 -4.92 9.08 -8.19
N LEU A 45 -3.78 8.40 -8.21
CA LEU A 45 -3.68 7.02 -7.74
C LEU A 45 -3.87 6.92 -6.22
N ALA A 46 -3.27 7.82 -5.45
CA ALA A 46 -3.43 7.89 -4.00
C ALA A 46 -4.91 8.10 -3.62
N GLU A 47 -5.57 9.12 -4.22
CA GLU A 47 -6.98 9.38 -4.00
C GLU A 47 -7.86 8.19 -4.36
N LYS A 48 -7.59 7.58 -5.51
CA LYS A 48 -8.35 6.42 -5.98
C LYS A 48 -8.25 5.23 -5.05
N ILE A 49 -7.03 4.89 -4.62
CA ILE A 49 -6.76 3.66 -3.86
C ILE A 49 -7.34 3.73 -2.45
N VAL A 50 -7.19 4.85 -1.74
CA VAL A 50 -7.69 4.98 -0.36
C VAL A 50 -9.21 4.94 -0.27
N ASN A 51 -9.89 5.32 -1.36
CA ASN A 51 -11.35 5.36 -1.49
C ASN A 51 -11.96 4.13 -2.18
N LEU A 52 -11.16 3.11 -2.54
CA LEU A 52 -11.70 1.89 -3.14
C LEU A 52 -12.62 1.15 -2.14
N ARG A 53 -13.88 0.98 -2.53
CA ARG A 53 -14.90 0.33 -1.69
C ARG A 53 -14.82 -1.20 -1.85
N ILE A 54 -13.80 -1.80 -1.27
CA ILE A 54 -13.48 -3.22 -1.40
C ILE A 54 -13.45 -3.97 -0.06
N PHE A 55 -13.83 -3.31 1.02
CA PHE A 55 -14.02 -3.96 2.32
C PHE A 55 -15.51 -4.22 2.58
N PRO A 56 -15.86 -5.30 3.28
CA PRO A 56 -17.24 -5.64 3.54
C PRO A 56 -17.88 -4.67 4.52
N ASP A 57 -19.13 -4.33 4.27
CA ASP A 57 -20.04 -3.69 5.23
C ASP A 57 -20.68 -4.73 6.19
N ALA A 58 -21.60 -4.27 7.02
CA ALA A 58 -22.32 -5.13 7.99
C ALA A 58 -23.15 -6.24 7.31
N GLU A 59 -23.48 -6.08 6.02
CA GLU A 59 -24.22 -7.06 5.23
C GLU A 59 -23.30 -7.99 4.41
N GLY A 60 -21.96 -7.82 4.55
CA GLY A 60 -20.94 -8.59 3.83
C GLY A 60 -20.72 -8.12 2.38
N LYS A 61 -21.28 -6.99 1.96
CA LYS A 61 -21.07 -6.43 0.62
C LYS A 61 -19.82 -5.56 0.59
N MET A 62 -19.05 -5.61 -0.49
CA MET A 62 -17.91 -4.70 -0.71
C MET A 62 -18.41 -3.26 -0.90
N ASN A 63 -18.40 -2.48 0.17
CA ASN A 63 -19.03 -1.18 0.25
C ASN A 63 -18.23 -0.14 1.06
N LEU A 64 -17.26 -0.56 1.85
CA LEU A 64 -16.41 0.30 2.66
C LEU A 64 -15.01 0.44 2.03
N SER A 65 -14.43 1.62 2.17
CA SER A 65 -13.05 1.92 1.80
C SER A 65 -12.08 1.67 2.97
N LEU A 66 -10.77 1.81 2.71
CA LEU A 66 -9.78 1.78 3.77
C LEU A 66 -9.96 2.94 4.75
N LEU A 67 -10.29 4.14 4.24
CA LEU A 67 -10.56 5.33 5.06
C LEU A 67 -11.77 5.14 5.97
N ASP A 68 -12.86 4.55 5.47
CA ASP A 68 -14.06 4.28 6.29
C ASP A 68 -13.72 3.37 7.49
N ASN A 69 -12.89 2.34 7.28
CA ASN A 69 -12.48 1.44 8.36
C ASN A 69 -11.57 2.12 9.40
N ILE A 70 -10.64 2.97 8.96
CA ILE A 70 -9.77 3.75 9.84
C ILE A 70 -10.59 4.73 10.68
N GLN A 71 -11.53 5.43 10.06
CA GLN A 71 -12.41 6.37 10.74
C GLN A 71 -13.29 5.68 11.79
N ALA A 72 -13.95 4.57 11.43
CA ALA A 72 -14.77 3.79 12.34
C ALA A 72 -13.99 3.27 13.56
N GLU A 73 -12.71 2.87 13.37
CA GLU A 73 -11.85 2.46 14.47
C GLU A 73 -11.51 3.64 15.40
N SER A 74 -11.21 4.81 14.84
CA SER A 74 -10.89 6.01 15.62
C SER A 74 -12.08 6.46 16.47
N GLU A 75 -13.29 6.39 15.95
CA GLU A 75 -14.52 6.71 16.67
C GLU A 75 -14.79 5.72 17.81
N SER A 76 -14.51 4.44 17.61
CA SER A 76 -14.70 3.40 18.63
C SER A 76 -13.69 3.51 19.77
N GLN A 77 -12.47 3.95 19.52
CA GLN A 77 -11.42 4.13 20.54
C GLN A 77 -11.59 5.43 21.32
N GLY A 78 -12.18 6.47 20.74
CA GLY A 78 -12.48 7.75 21.41
C GLY A 78 -13.54 7.63 22.52
N ALA A 79 -14.32 6.55 22.55
CA ALA A 79 -15.36 6.31 23.53
C ALA A 79 -14.87 5.57 24.81
N SER A 80 -13.64 5.06 24.85
CA SER A 80 -13.11 4.35 26.02
C SER A 80 -11.59 4.52 26.14
N HIS A 81 -11.14 5.24 27.12
CA HIS A 81 -9.90 5.13 27.90
C HIS A 81 -9.07 6.40 28.09
N ALA A 82 -8.85 6.69 29.37
CA ALA A 82 -7.71 7.48 29.86
C ALA A 82 -6.41 6.66 29.67
N PRO A 83 -5.27 7.29 29.35
CA PRO A 83 -4.03 6.57 29.08
C PRO A 83 -3.43 6.00 30.38
N ALA A 84 -3.19 4.69 30.41
CA ALA A 84 -2.30 4.08 31.36
C ALA A 84 -0.84 4.37 30.94
N GLU A 85 -0.05 4.98 31.81
CA GLU A 85 1.38 5.19 31.63
C GLU A 85 2.12 3.83 31.62
N GLY A 86 2.73 3.49 30.51
CA GLY A 86 3.57 2.29 30.33
C GLY A 86 4.18 2.29 28.95
N HIS A 87 5.44 1.88 28.81
CA HIS A 87 6.26 1.85 27.60
C HIS A 87 5.45 1.50 26.34
N ARG A 88 5.29 2.46 25.43
CA ARG A 88 4.68 2.24 24.12
C ARG A 88 5.74 1.57 23.23
N GLU A 89 5.65 0.24 23.04
CA GLU A 89 5.96 -0.29 21.73
C GLU A 89 5.04 0.45 20.75
N GLU A 90 5.60 1.00 19.67
CA GLU A 90 4.77 1.67 18.64
C GLU A 90 3.72 0.66 18.17
N ALA A 91 2.49 0.86 18.57
CA ALA A 91 1.40 -0.06 18.24
C ALA A 91 1.25 -0.08 16.72
N ILE A 92 1.39 -1.27 16.13
CA ILE A 92 1.15 -1.46 14.70
C ILE A 92 -0.29 -1.06 14.43
N PRO A 93 -0.55 -0.11 13.51
CA PRO A 93 -1.92 0.28 13.20
C PRO A 93 -2.70 -0.95 12.72
N ARG A 94 -3.88 -1.16 13.25
CA ARG A 94 -4.74 -2.28 12.82
C ARG A 94 -5.08 -2.18 11.34
N TRP A 95 -5.42 -0.96 10.89
CA TRP A 95 -5.68 -0.65 9.49
C TRP A 95 -4.55 0.19 8.90
N GLY A 96 -4.06 -0.21 7.75
CA GLY A 96 -2.99 0.55 7.11
C GLY A 96 -2.75 0.14 5.65
N MET A 97 -1.77 0.79 5.05
CA MET A 97 -1.29 0.48 3.71
C MET A 97 0.20 0.14 3.75
N LEU A 98 0.57 -1.04 3.26
CA LEU A 98 1.95 -1.44 3.04
C LEU A 98 2.30 -1.24 1.57
N VAL A 99 3.18 -0.26 1.28
CA VAL A 99 3.56 0.09 -0.08
C VAL A 99 4.93 -0.48 -0.41
N VAL A 100 5.01 -1.24 -1.51
CA VAL A 100 6.24 -1.86 -2.00
C VAL A 100 6.53 -1.38 -3.42
N SER A 101 7.71 -0.83 -3.65
CA SER A 101 8.13 -0.43 -5.01
C SER A 101 8.34 -1.65 -5.89
N GLN A 102 7.77 -1.66 -7.10
CA GLN A 102 7.74 -2.81 -8.00
C GLN A 102 7.88 -2.39 -9.47
N PHE A 103 9.10 -2.12 -9.93
CA PHE A 103 9.34 -1.68 -11.32
C PHE A 103 8.98 -2.74 -12.36
N THR A 104 9.01 -4.03 -11.96
CA THR A 104 8.69 -5.16 -12.85
C THR A 104 7.24 -5.17 -13.32
N LEU A 105 6.34 -4.35 -12.73
CA LEU A 105 4.99 -4.13 -13.25
C LEU A 105 4.98 -3.51 -14.66
N TYR A 106 6.10 -2.89 -15.07
CA TYR A 106 6.34 -2.41 -16.43
C TYR A 106 7.21 -3.36 -17.26
N GLY A 107 7.26 -4.64 -16.88
CA GLY A 107 7.93 -5.68 -17.65
C GLY A 107 7.13 -6.09 -18.87
N ASP A 108 7.66 -5.83 -20.07
CA ASP A 108 7.09 -6.35 -21.34
C ASP A 108 7.59 -7.77 -21.59
N CYS A 109 6.68 -8.73 -21.53
CA CYS A 109 6.92 -10.17 -21.75
C CYS A 109 6.45 -10.66 -23.11
N ARG A 110 6.03 -9.79 -24.04
CA ARG A 110 5.45 -10.17 -25.34
C ARG A 110 6.45 -10.81 -26.30
N LYS A 111 7.75 -10.51 -26.15
CA LYS A 111 8.80 -11.02 -27.03
C LYS A 111 9.89 -11.76 -26.26
N GLY A 112 10.17 -12.98 -26.70
CA GLY A 112 11.26 -13.78 -26.13
C GLY A 112 10.99 -14.27 -24.70
N ARG A 113 12.05 -14.65 -23.97
CA ARG A 113 11.97 -15.18 -22.60
C ARG A 113 12.51 -14.23 -21.54
N ARG A 114 13.06 -13.08 -21.95
CA ARG A 114 13.55 -12.03 -21.03
C ARG A 114 12.59 -10.86 -21.08
N PRO A 115 11.98 -10.47 -19.95
CA PRO A 115 11.17 -9.25 -19.88
C PRO A 115 12.00 -8.02 -20.24
N SER A 116 11.39 -7.06 -20.90
CA SER A 116 11.97 -5.73 -21.15
C SER A 116 11.39 -4.74 -20.15
N PHE A 117 12.22 -3.92 -19.51
CA PHE A 117 11.79 -2.94 -18.51
C PHE A 117 12.00 -1.49 -18.96
N VAL A 118 12.07 -1.25 -20.27
CA VAL A 118 12.31 0.10 -20.84
C VAL A 118 11.22 1.11 -20.50
N GLU A 119 10.01 0.67 -20.20
CA GLU A 119 8.90 1.56 -19.82
C GLU A 119 8.93 1.96 -18.34
N ALA A 120 9.70 1.25 -17.50
CA ALA A 120 9.87 1.61 -16.12
C ALA A 120 10.65 2.93 -15.97
N ALA A 121 10.26 3.78 -15.02
CA ALA A 121 10.97 5.02 -14.73
C ALA A 121 12.41 4.74 -14.26
N PRO A 122 13.37 5.64 -14.60
CA PRO A 122 14.70 5.60 -14.01
C PRO A 122 14.62 5.66 -12.47
N PRO A 123 15.58 5.05 -11.76
CA PRO A 123 15.50 4.92 -10.29
C PRO A 123 15.28 6.22 -9.51
N VAL A 124 15.87 7.32 -9.96
CA VAL A 124 15.74 8.64 -9.30
C VAL A 124 14.29 9.13 -9.37
N LEU A 125 13.69 9.16 -10.55
CA LEU A 125 12.28 9.55 -10.74
C LEU A 125 11.33 8.56 -10.04
N ALA A 126 11.62 7.27 -10.18
CA ALA A 126 10.78 6.24 -9.55
C ALA A 126 10.75 6.38 -8.03
N LYS A 127 11.90 6.65 -7.39
CA LYS A 127 11.97 6.88 -5.94
C LYS A 127 11.21 8.13 -5.53
N GLU A 128 11.40 9.24 -6.23
CA GLU A 128 10.73 10.52 -5.94
C GLU A 128 9.20 10.35 -5.96
N LEU A 129 8.65 9.77 -7.04
CA LEU A 129 7.20 9.59 -7.18
C LEU A 129 6.65 8.51 -6.24
N TYR A 130 7.42 7.46 -5.93
CA TYR A 130 7.07 6.47 -4.92
C TYR A 130 6.95 7.09 -3.52
N GLU A 131 7.95 7.86 -3.11
CA GLU A 131 7.94 8.55 -1.81
C GLU A 131 6.83 9.61 -1.74
N HIS A 132 6.56 10.29 -2.86
CA HIS A 132 5.45 11.22 -2.96
C HIS A 132 4.10 10.50 -2.79
N PHE A 133 3.92 9.34 -3.42
CA PHE A 133 2.71 8.52 -3.23
C PHE A 133 2.50 8.14 -1.76
N CYS A 134 3.55 7.70 -1.08
CA CYS A 134 3.47 7.34 0.34
C CYS A 134 3.06 8.55 1.21
N ARG A 135 3.59 9.75 0.92
CA ARG A 135 3.20 10.98 1.63
C ARG A 135 1.74 11.35 1.35
N GLU A 136 1.32 11.37 0.09
CA GLU A 136 -0.07 11.69 -0.30
C GLU A 136 -1.08 10.76 0.39
N VAL A 137 -0.78 9.47 0.48
CA VAL A 137 -1.62 8.50 1.20
C VAL A 137 -1.65 8.81 2.70
N GLY A 138 -0.48 9.12 3.30
CA GLY A 138 -0.38 9.49 4.71
C GLY A 138 -1.14 10.78 5.05
N GLU A 139 -1.07 11.80 4.19
CA GLU A 139 -1.80 13.06 4.34
C GLU A 139 -3.33 12.90 4.30
N LYS A 140 -3.81 11.81 3.70
CA LYS A 140 -5.23 11.43 3.73
C LYS A 140 -5.65 10.67 5.00
N GLY A 141 -4.74 10.51 5.96
CA GLY A 141 -5.02 9.87 7.25
C GLY A 141 -4.83 8.35 7.26
N VAL A 142 -4.25 7.77 6.22
CA VAL A 142 -3.95 6.33 6.18
C VAL A 142 -2.55 6.08 6.77
N PRO A 143 -2.41 5.23 7.81
CA PRO A 143 -1.10 4.77 8.26
C PRO A 143 -0.36 4.03 7.15
N VAL A 144 0.84 4.50 6.78
CA VAL A 144 1.65 3.92 5.70
C VAL A 144 2.87 3.24 6.28
N GLN A 145 3.09 2.00 5.87
CA GLN A 145 4.33 1.24 6.05
C GLN A 145 4.96 0.99 4.68
N THR A 146 6.27 0.86 4.63
CA THR A 146 7.00 0.71 3.35
C THR A 146 8.03 -0.41 3.41
N GLY A 147 8.39 -0.93 2.24
CA GLY A 147 9.65 -1.64 2.06
C GLY A 147 10.84 -0.67 1.93
N ILE A 148 11.98 -1.21 1.53
CA ILE A 148 13.20 -0.42 1.22
C ILE A 148 13.33 -0.35 -0.30
N PHE A 149 13.35 0.89 -0.84
CA PHE A 149 13.49 1.12 -2.28
C PHE A 149 14.81 0.51 -2.83
N GLN A 150 14.71 -0.25 -3.92
CA GLN A 150 15.82 -0.99 -4.57
C GLN A 150 16.44 -2.13 -3.74
N ALA A 151 15.93 -2.47 -2.57
CA ALA A 151 16.38 -3.65 -1.86
C ALA A 151 15.77 -4.94 -2.44
N ASP A 152 16.40 -6.06 -2.17
CA ASP A 152 15.79 -7.39 -2.32
C ASP A 152 14.86 -7.62 -1.13
N MET A 153 13.57 -7.75 -1.42
CA MET A 153 12.51 -7.80 -0.42
C MET A 153 11.75 -9.11 -0.46
N GLN A 154 11.50 -9.68 0.71
CA GLN A 154 10.57 -10.79 0.87
C GLN A 154 9.24 -10.24 1.37
N VAL A 155 8.20 -10.36 0.55
CA VAL A 155 6.86 -9.83 0.84
C VAL A 155 5.95 -10.98 1.26
N TYR A 156 5.46 -10.93 2.49
CA TYR A 156 4.53 -11.90 3.05
C TYR A 156 3.17 -11.25 3.23
N LEU A 157 2.11 -11.97 2.88
CA LEU A 157 0.75 -11.48 3.05
C LEU A 157 -0.24 -12.63 3.22
N CYS A 158 -1.36 -12.33 3.87
CA CYS A 158 -2.57 -13.14 3.82
C CYS A 158 -3.62 -12.34 3.02
N ASN A 159 -3.82 -12.71 1.73
CA ASN A 159 -4.81 -12.05 0.88
C ASN A 159 -6.22 -12.42 1.36
N ASP A 160 -7.02 -11.41 1.66
CA ASP A 160 -8.36 -11.57 2.19
C ASP A 160 -9.41 -11.57 1.08
N GLY A 161 -10.13 -12.69 0.97
CA GLY A 161 -11.23 -12.81 0.03
C GLY A 161 -11.09 -13.88 -1.07
N PRO A 162 -10.06 -14.06 -1.92
CA PRO A 162 -9.01 -13.10 -2.26
C PRO A 162 -9.55 -11.89 -3.05
N VAL A 163 -9.02 -10.70 -2.74
CA VAL A 163 -9.31 -9.48 -3.50
C VAL A 163 -8.00 -8.92 -4.01
N THR A 164 -7.86 -8.87 -5.33
CA THR A 164 -6.67 -8.35 -6.03
C THR A 164 -7.13 -7.51 -7.22
N LEU A 165 -6.67 -6.28 -7.31
CA LEU A 165 -7.06 -5.31 -8.33
C LEU A 165 -5.82 -4.69 -8.98
N ILE A 166 -5.97 -4.28 -10.24
CA ILE A 166 -5.00 -3.45 -10.95
C ILE A 166 -5.61 -2.07 -11.10
N VAL A 167 -4.89 -1.04 -10.68
CA VAL A 167 -5.27 0.37 -10.87
C VAL A 167 -4.15 1.08 -11.62
N GLU A 168 -4.53 1.80 -12.66
CA GLU A 168 -3.61 2.58 -13.49
C GLU A 168 -4.05 4.06 -13.48
N GLY A 169 -3.08 4.94 -13.51
CA GLY A 169 -3.27 6.38 -13.52
C GLY A 169 -2.13 7.10 -14.23
#